data_946e416d80638af2e3df65e73d9a606a
#
_entry.id   946e416d80638af2e3df65e73d9a606a
#
_cell.length_a   1.000
_cell.length_b   1.000
_cell.length_c   1.000
_cell.angle_alpha   90.00
_cell.angle_beta   90.00
_cell.angle_gamma   90.00
#
_symmetry.space_group_name_H-M   'P 1'
#
loop_
_entity.id
_entity.type
_entity.pdbx_description
1 polymer ?
#
loop_
_entity_poly.entity_id
_entity_poly.type
_entity_poly.pdbx_seq_one_letter_code
_entity_poly.pdbx_strand_id
1 'polypeptide(L)'
;MSRVALIDYGSGNLHSCARALAAAAGAGHDIQITASPAGLAAADRIVLPGVGHFADCAGALRAIPGMVEALEAAVIDKARPFLGICVGLQLMADVGLEDGETRGLGWIHGLVEAFEPAPGLPVPHVGWNEILLTAGHPVLAGLGPSPHAYFTHSYAFRPEDETHVAAWCDYGAPFAAALGRDNFFGTQFHPEKSQKLGLTILSNFLKWSP
;
A
#
# COMPACT_ATOMS: atom_id res chain seq x y z
N MET A 1 16.42 -17.80 0.29
CA MET A 1 15.76 -16.89 1.22
C MET A 1 15.47 -15.63 0.44
N SER A 2 14.20 -15.29 0.27
CA SER A 2 13.80 -14.09 -0.50
C SER A 2 13.99 -12.85 0.35
N ARG A 3 14.58 -11.81 -0.22
CA ARG A 3 14.85 -10.53 0.45
C ARG A 3 13.70 -9.55 0.21
N VAL A 4 13.17 -8.98 1.29
CA VAL A 4 12.09 -7.98 1.25
C VAL A 4 12.64 -6.64 1.71
N ALA A 5 12.61 -5.64 0.83
CA ALA A 5 12.93 -4.26 1.20
C ALA A 5 11.70 -3.55 1.74
N LEU A 6 11.73 -3.17 3.00
CA LEU A 6 10.80 -2.22 3.60
C LEU A 6 11.45 -0.83 3.54
N ILE A 7 10.86 0.06 2.75
CA ILE A 7 11.47 1.35 2.45
C ILE A 7 11.30 2.31 3.62
N ASP A 8 12.43 2.84 4.10
CA ASP A 8 12.50 3.92 5.07
C ASP A 8 12.82 5.23 4.36
N TYR A 9 11.82 6.09 4.24
CA TYR A 9 11.98 7.45 3.71
C TYR A 9 11.51 8.50 4.73
N GLY A 10 11.50 8.13 6.01
CA GLY A 10 11.10 9.02 7.11
C GLY A 10 9.59 9.06 7.35
N SER A 11 8.78 8.27 6.62
CA SER A 11 7.34 8.16 6.83
C SER A 11 6.93 6.70 6.95
N GLY A 12 5.82 6.46 7.63
CA GLY A 12 5.27 5.12 7.83
C GLY A 12 5.52 4.54 9.21
N ASN A 13 4.70 3.57 9.58
CA ASN A 13 4.84 2.82 10.83
C ASN A 13 5.84 1.66 10.64
N LEU A 14 7.11 2.01 10.33
CA LEU A 14 8.16 1.07 9.92
C LEU A 14 8.32 -0.11 10.87
N HIS A 15 8.41 0.16 12.18
CA HIS A 15 8.64 -0.91 13.17
C HIS A 15 7.45 -1.89 13.26
N SER A 16 6.22 -1.39 13.22
CA SER A 16 5.03 -2.24 13.22
C SER A 16 4.92 -3.04 11.92
N CYS A 17 5.20 -2.39 10.79
CA CYS A 17 5.21 -3.05 9.48
C CYS A 17 6.29 -4.14 9.41
N ALA A 18 7.52 -3.86 9.84
CA ALA A 18 8.61 -4.83 9.88
C ALA A 18 8.27 -6.04 10.78
N ARG A 19 7.69 -5.79 11.97
CA ARG A 19 7.27 -6.87 12.89
C ARG A 19 6.16 -7.71 12.30
N ALA A 20 5.16 -7.09 11.65
CA ALA A 20 4.06 -7.82 11.00
C ALA A 20 4.55 -8.65 9.80
N LEU A 21 5.43 -8.07 8.96
CA LEU A 21 6.09 -8.80 7.87
C LEU A 21 6.92 -9.97 8.40
N ALA A 22 7.72 -9.77 9.43
CA ALA A 22 8.52 -10.85 10.04
C ALA A 22 7.64 -11.97 10.62
N ALA A 23 6.52 -11.62 11.27
CA ALA A 23 5.56 -12.59 11.77
C ALA A 23 4.88 -13.39 10.64
N ALA A 24 4.60 -12.74 9.50
CA ALA A 24 3.99 -13.36 8.33
C ALA A 24 5.00 -14.18 7.50
N ALA A 25 6.28 -13.83 7.53
CA ALA A 25 7.35 -14.37 6.68
C ALA A 25 7.77 -15.80 7.04
N GLY A 26 7.68 -16.17 8.32
CA GLY A 26 8.33 -17.40 8.79
C GLY A 26 9.84 -17.42 8.47
N ALA A 27 10.40 -18.60 8.23
CA ALA A 27 11.84 -18.75 7.94
C ALA A 27 12.24 -18.48 6.47
N GLY A 28 11.27 -18.15 5.60
CA GLY A 28 11.49 -18.09 4.14
C GLY A 28 11.96 -16.73 3.61
N HIS A 29 11.82 -15.66 4.38
CA HIS A 29 12.08 -14.29 3.93
C HIS A 29 12.96 -13.52 4.92
N ASP A 30 13.80 -12.63 4.38
CA ASP A 30 14.64 -11.70 5.11
C ASP A 30 14.09 -10.28 4.95
N ILE A 31 13.55 -9.71 6.03
CA ILE A 31 12.93 -8.39 6.02
C ILE A 31 13.99 -7.34 6.37
N GLN A 32 14.31 -6.48 5.42
CA GLN A 32 15.32 -5.43 5.58
C GLN A 32 14.68 -4.05 5.47
N ILE A 33 14.80 -3.25 6.54
CA ILE A 33 14.50 -1.81 6.49
C ILE A 33 15.65 -1.12 5.77
N THR A 34 15.36 -0.34 4.75
CA THR A 34 16.39 0.33 3.95
C THR A 34 15.96 1.72 3.49
N ALA A 35 16.86 2.69 3.65
CA ALA A 35 16.80 4.01 3.04
C ALA A 35 17.76 4.11 1.84
N SER A 36 18.32 2.99 1.38
CA SER A 36 19.34 2.95 0.35
C SER A 36 18.82 2.38 -0.97
N PRO A 37 19.01 3.07 -2.11
CA PRO A 37 18.73 2.54 -3.44
C PRO A 37 19.41 1.20 -3.71
N ALA A 38 20.65 1.00 -3.21
CA ALA A 38 21.37 -0.25 -3.36
C ALA A 38 20.71 -1.41 -2.59
N GLY A 39 20.18 -1.14 -1.38
CA GLY A 39 19.43 -2.12 -0.59
C GLY A 39 18.13 -2.54 -1.31
N LEU A 40 17.44 -1.58 -1.92
CA LEU A 40 16.26 -1.82 -2.73
C LEU A 40 16.60 -2.62 -4.00
N ALA A 41 17.67 -2.27 -4.70
CA ALA A 41 18.10 -2.96 -5.91
C ALA A 41 18.42 -4.46 -5.67
N ALA A 42 18.79 -4.83 -4.45
CA ALA A 42 19.10 -6.20 -4.05
C ALA A 42 17.88 -7.01 -3.56
N ALA A 43 16.71 -6.37 -3.41
CA ALA A 43 15.50 -7.02 -2.88
C ALA A 43 14.73 -7.76 -3.96
N ASP A 44 14.04 -8.84 -3.59
CA ASP A 44 13.14 -9.61 -4.45
C ASP A 44 11.70 -9.08 -4.38
N ARG A 45 11.34 -8.40 -3.29
CA ARG A 45 10.02 -7.82 -3.01
C ARG A 45 10.18 -6.46 -2.36
N ILE A 46 9.24 -5.57 -2.59
CA ILE A 46 9.32 -4.19 -2.12
C ILE A 46 8.04 -3.84 -1.36
N VAL A 47 8.19 -3.24 -0.19
CA VAL A 47 7.09 -2.70 0.60
C VAL A 47 7.33 -1.22 0.85
N LEU A 48 6.38 -0.39 0.43
CA LEU A 48 6.37 1.06 0.64
C LEU A 48 5.25 1.42 1.63
N PRO A 49 5.54 1.57 2.91
CA PRO A 49 4.58 2.10 3.86
C PRO A 49 4.48 3.62 3.71
N GLY A 50 3.40 4.20 4.19
CA GLY A 50 3.28 5.65 4.27
C GLY A 50 2.20 6.05 5.26
N VAL A 51 2.43 7.13 6.01
CA VAL A 51 1.44 7.78 6.87
C VAL A 51 1.63 9.28 6.81
N GLY A 52 0.55 10.03 7.03
CA GLY A 52 0.59 11.50 7.03
C GLY A 52 0.19 12.07 5.68
N HIS A 53 0.70 13.23 5.37
CA HIS A 53 0.35 14.05 4.22
C HIS A 53 0.97 13.50 2.92
N PHE A 54 0.19 13.50 1.83
CA PHE A 54 0.64 12.95 0.55
C PHE A 54 1.89 13.65 0.00
N ALA A 55 1.90 15.00 0.01
CA ALA A 55 3.03 15.77 -0.51
C ALA A 55 4.30 15.57 0.30
N ASP A 56 4.18 15.44 1.64
CA ASP A 56 5.33 15.18 2.50
C ASP A 56 5.94 13.80 2.19
N CYS A 57 5.10 12.78 2.03
CA CYS A 57 5.54 11.44 1.66
C CYS A 57 6.21 11.43 0.28
N ALA A 58 5.59 12.07 -0.72
CA ALA A 58 6.14 12.17 -2.07
C ALA A 58 7.48 12.94 -2.09
N GLY A 59 7.55 14.04 -1.34
CA GLY A 59 8.75 14.85 -1.18
C GLY A 59 9.89 14.09 -0.49
N ALA A 60 9.59 13.43 0.63
CA ALA A 60 10.56 12.66 1.39
C ALA A 60 11.13 11.48 0.57
N LEU A 61 10.28 10.78 -0.19
CA LEU A 61 10.74 9.70 -1.07
C LEU A 61 11.70 10.22 -2.16
N ARG A 62 11.38 11.36 -2.78
CA ARG A 62 12.20 11.99 -3.81
C ARG A 62 13.47 12.66 -3.26
N ALA A 63 13.47 13.02 -1.98
CA ALA A 63 14.64 13.61 -1.33
C ALA A 63 15.79 12.62 -1.14
N ILE A 64 15.53 11.32 -1.21
CA ILE A 64 16.58 10.31 -1.17
C ILE A 64 17.14 10.15 -2.59
N PRO A 65 18.41 10.56 -2.84
CA PRO A 65 18.98 10.50 -4.18
C PRO A 65 18.97 9.09 -4.77
N GLY A 66 18.39 8.93 -5.97
CA GLY A 66 18.32 7.65 -6.68
C GLY A 66 17.27 6.66 -6.18
N MET A 67 16.42 7.04 -5.20
CA MET A 67 15.42 6.12 -4.64
C MET A 67 14.27 5.87 -5.61
N VAL A 68 13.74 6.91 -6.27
CA VAL A 68 12.65 6.77 -7.24
C VAL A 68 13.11 5.95 -8.43
N GLU A 69 14.30 6.23 -8.96
CA GLU A 69 14.89 5.48 -10.08
C GLU A 69 15.13 4.01 -9.71
N ALA A 70 15.56 3.75 -8.47
CA ALA A 70 15.74 2.37 -8.00
C ALA A 70 14.40 1.64 -7.81
N LEU A 71 13.34 2.36 -7.39
CA LEU A 71 11.98 1.84 -7.34
C LEU A 71 11.48 1.48 -8.74
N GLU A 72 11.59 2.40 -9.71
CA GLU A 72 11.20 2.17 -11.10
C GLU A 72 11.94 0.98 -11.69
N ALA A 73 13.27 0.94 -11.54
CA ALA A 73 14.08 -0.17 -12.03
C ALA A 73 13.70 -1.53 -11.40
N ALA A 74 13.30 -1.54 -10.13
CA ALA A 74 12.93 -2.78 -9.45
C ALA A 74 11.49 -3.21 -9.76
N VAL A 75 10.54 -2.27 -9.80
CA VAL A 75 9.12 -2.55 -9.85
C VAL A 75 8.60 -2.54 -11.30
N ILE A 76 9.03 -1.56 -12.12
CA ILE A 76 8.61 -1.47 -13.52
C ILE A 76 9.47 -2.37 -14.41
N ASP A 77 10.81 -2.17 -14.41
CA ASP A 77 11.68 -2.87 -15.36
C ASP A 77 11.85 -4.36 -15.03
N LYS A 78 11.92 -4.71 -13.74
CA LYS A 78 12.14 -6.09 -13.26
C LYS A 78 10.87 -6.79 -12.78
N ALA A 79 9.73 -6.09 -12.82
CA ALA A 79 8.43 -6.60 -12.40
C ALA A 79 8.44 -7.26 -11.00
N ARG A 80 9.21 -6.73 -10.06
CA ARG A 80 9.25 -7.28 -8.69
C ARG A 80 7.95 -6.97 -7.96
N PRO A 81 7.41 -7.93 -7.18
CA PRO A 81 6.20 -7.70 -6.40
C PRO A 81 6.33 -6.49 -5.49
N PHE A 82 5.38 -5.57 -5.58
CA PHE A 82 5.32 -4.34 -4.82
C PHE A 82 4.06 -4.29 -3.95
N LEU A 83 4.20 -3.82 -2.71
CA LEU A 83 3.10 -3.56 -1.79
C LEU A 83 3.17 -2.11 -1.28
N GLY A 84 2.17 -1.30 -1.65
CA GLY A 84 1.93 0.01 -1.07
C GLY A 84 0.96 -0.06 0.13
N ILE A 85 1.27 0.58 1.26
CA ILE A 85 0.40 0.60 2.45
C ILE A 85 -0.01 2.03 2.77
N CYS A 86 -1.32 2.30 2.80
CA CYS A 86 -1.96 3.57 3.08
C CYS A 86 -1.44 4.66 2.12
N VAL A 87 -0.68 5.66 2.58
CA VAL A 87 -0.08 6.64 1.66
C VAL A 87 0.86 5.98 0.65
N GLY A 88 1.49 4.85 0.98
CA GLY A 88 2.28 4.07 0.02
C GLY A 88 1.47 3.52 -1.15
N LEU A 89 0.19 3.15 -0.95
CA LEU A 89 -0.76 2.88 -2.02
C LEU A 89 -1.06 4.16 -2.81
N GLN A 90 -1.36 5.25 -2.10
CA GLN A 90 -1.73 6.52 -2.71
C GLN A 90 -0.63 7.07 -3.62
N LEU A 91 0.64 6.91 -3.23
CA LEU A 91 1.79 7.33 -4.04
C LEU A 91 1.86 6.64 -5.41
N MET A 92 1.16 5.52 -5.63
CA MET A 92 1.09 4.88 -6.95
C MET A 92 0.24 5.68 -7.96
N ALA A 93 -0.59 6.63 -7.50
CA ALA A 93 -1.42 7.50 -8.35
C ALA A 93 -0.59 8.46 -9.21
N ASP A 94 -1.26 9.07 -10.20
CA ASP A 94 -0.67 10.17 -10.97
C ASP A 94 -0.48 11.42 -10.12
N VAL A 95 -1.52 11.78 -9.33
CA VAL A 95 -1.57 13.04 -8.56
C VAL A 95 -2.33 12.87 -7.25
N GLY A 96 -1.82 13.46 -6.19
CA GLY A 96 -2.56 13.70 -4.95
C GLY A 96 -3.00 15.16 -4.87
N LEU A 97 -4.25 15.38 -4.41
CA LEU A 97 -4.91 16.68 -4.33
C LEU A 97 -4.98 17.22 -2.89
N GLU A 98 -4.18 16.69 -1.97
CA GLU A 98 -4.09 17.17 -0.60
C GLU A 98 -3.28 18.47 -0.56
N ASP A 99 -3.94 19.58 -0.17
CA ASP A 99 -3.37 20.95 -0.12
C ASP A 99 -2.73 21.42 -1.44
N GLY A 100 -3.31 20.98 -2.57
CA GLY A 100 -2.83 21.28 -3.92
C GLY A 100 -2.38 20.05 -4.68
N GLU A 101 -1.93 20.24 -5.91
CA GLU A 101 -1.51 19.15 -6.77
C GLU A 101 -0.07 18.71 -6.47
N THR A 102 0.10 17.44 -6.11
CA THR A 102 1.41 16.80 -5.95
C THR A 102 1.48 15.56 -6.81
N ARG A 103 2.51 15.43 -7.64
CA ARG A 103 2.72 14.23 -8.48
C ARG A 103 3.02 13.00 -7.62
N GLY A 104 2.33 11.90 -7.92
CA GLY A 104 2.65 10.56 -7.45
C GLY A 104 3.70 9.86 -8.32
N LEU A 105 3.73 8.55 -8.28
CA LEU A 105 4.63 7.71 -9.10
C LEU A 105 4.04 7.42 -10.49
N GLY A 106 2.71 7.58 -10.68
CA GLY A 106 2.04 7.38 -11.96
C GLY A 106 1.99 5.90 -12.41
N TRP A 107 1.99 4.96 -11.47
CA TRP A 107 1.99 3.53 -11.79
C TRP A 107 0.59 2.97 -12.02
N ILE A 108 -0.40 3.54 -11.38
CA ILE A 108 -1.83 3.28 -11.61
C ILE A 108 -2.49 4.62 -11.87
N HIS A 109 -3.14 4.79 -13.04
CA HIS A 109 -3.78 6.05 -13.39
C HIS A 109 -4.94 6.36 -12.47
N GLY A 110 -5.00 7.60 -12.02
CA GLY A 110 -6.02 8.12 -11.12
C GLY A 110 -5.49 9.16 -10.15
N LEU A 111 -6.39 9.61 -9.28
CA LEU A 111 -6.16 10.71 -8.36
C LEU A 111 -6.32 10.25 -6.91
N VAL A 112 -5.60 10.90 -6.00
CA VAL A 112 -5.87 10.83 -4.57
C VAL A 112 -6.58 12.10 -4.15
N GLU A 113 -7.82 11.97 -3.72
CA GLU A 113 -8.68 13.10 -3.40
C GLU A 113 -9.30 12.97 -2.00
N ALA A 114 -9.81 14.09 -1.47
CA ALA A 114 -10.50 14.10 -0.19
C ALA A 114 -11.67 13.11 -0.21
N PHE A 115 -11.74 12.28 0.83
CA PHE A 115 -12.83 11.35 1.00
C PHE A 115 -14.01 12.07 1.63
N GLU A 116 -15.16 12.07 0.93
CA GLU A 116 -16.41 12.69 1.37
C GLU A 116 -17.42 11.61 1.76
N PRO A 117 -17.49 11.21 3.05
CA PRO A 117 -18.46 10.23 3.51
C PRO A 117 -19.87 10.82 3.57
N ALA A 118 -20.85 9.93 3.79
CA ALA A 118 -22.24 10.40 4.03
C ALA A 118 -22.31 11.35 5.24
N PRO A 119 -23.27 12.29 5.25
CA PRO A 119 -23.45 13.23 6.35
C PRO A 119 -23.55 12.52 7.72
N GLY A 120 -22.78 13.00 8.69
CA GLY A 120 -22.75 12.46 10.05
C GLY A 120 -21.65 11.44 10.33
N LEU A 121 -20.91 10.99 9.33
CA LEU A 121 -19.71 10.17 9.51
C LEU A 121 -18.47 11.07 9.65
N PRO A 122 -17.59 10.80 10.62
CA PRO A 122 -16.41 11.64 10.83
C PRO A 122 -15.32 11.43 9.77
N VAL A 123 -14.59 12.50 9.46
CA VAL A 123 -13.33 12.46 8.74
C VAL A 123 -12.24 12.92 9.71
N PRO A 124 -11.13 12.19 9.82
CA PRO A 124 -10.74 10.99 9.07
C PRO A 124 -11.60 9.75 9.38
N HIS A 125 -11.70 8.83 8.41
CA HIS A 125 -12.20 7.48 8.62
C HIS A 125 -11.19 6.72 9.50
N VAL A 126 -11.51 6.53 10.77
CA VAL A 126 -10.65 5.83 11.74
C VAL A 126 -11.43 4.67 12.36
N GLY A 127 -10.91 3.47 12.21
CA GLY A 127 -11.49 2.28 12.84
C GLY A 127 -11.51 1.06 11.95
N TRP A 128 -12.23 0.05 12.44
CA TRP A 128 -12.44 -1.22 11.73
C TRP A 128 -13.64 -1.10 10.80
N ASN A 129 -13.46 -1.54 9.55
CA ASN A 129 -14.55 -1.60 8.60
C ASN A 129 -14.40 -2.82 7.70
N GLU A 130 -15.52 -3.28 7.15
CA GLU A 130 -15.58 -4.41 6.23
C GLU A 130 -14.98 -4.03 4.86
N ILE A 131 -14.22 -4.96 4.28
CA ILE A 131 -13.76 -4.85 2.90
C ILE A 131 -14.55 -5.83 2.01
N LEU A 132 -15.07 -5.31 0.92
CA LEU A 132 -15.85 -6.07 -0.06
C LEU A 132 -14.91 -6.50 -1.18
N LEU A 133 -14.55 -7.77 -1.18
CA LEU A 133 -13.64 -8.33 -2.18
C LEU A 133 -14.31 -8.34 -3.56
N THR A 134 -13.56 -7.92 -4.59
CA THR A 134 -13.98 -7.97 -6.00
C THR A 134 -13.53 -9.29 -6.65
N ALA A 135 -12.73 -9.26 -7.69
CA ALA A 135 -12.15 -10.45 -8.29
C ALA A 135 -11.05 -11.05 -7.40
N GLY A 136 -10.80 -12.36 -7.54
CA GLY A 136 -9.90 -13.13 -6.69
C GLY A 136 -8.43 -12.78 -6.83
N HIS A 137 -7.99 -11.65 -6.29
CA HIS A 137 -6.57 -11.31 -6.25
C HIS A 137 -5.82 -12.23 -5.26
N PRO A 138 -4.68 -12.86 -5.64
CA PRO A 138 -3.96 -13.83 -4.79
C PRO A 138 -3.58 -13.29 -3.41
N VAL A 139 -3.25 -12.00 -3.30
CA VAL A 139 -2.90 -11.36 -2.02
C VAL A 139 -4.07 -11.30 -1.05
N LEU A 140 -5.32 -11.32 -1.53
CA LEU A 140 -6.54 -11.32 -0.72
C LEU A 140 -7.14 -12.72 -0.50
N ALA A 141 -6.45 -13.76 -0.93
CA ALA A 141 -6.97 -15.14 -0.79
C ALA A 141 -7.11 -15.55 0.67
N GLY A 142 -8.20 -16.28 0.98
CA GLY A 142 -8.43 -16.90 2.30
C GLY A 142 -8.87 -15.95 3.41
N LEU A 143 -9.35 -14.74 3.10
CA LEU A 143 -9.79 -13.76 4.11
C LEU A 143 -11.15 -14.07 4.74
N GLY A 144 -11.92 -15.01 4.18
CA GLY A 144 -13.26 -15.35 4.67
C GLY A 144 -14.37 -14.44 4.09
N PRO A 145 -15.62 -14.63 4.56
CA PRO A 145 -16.78 -14.00 3.91
C PRO A 145 -17.05 -12.55 4.31
N SER A 146 -16.53 -12.08 5.43
CA SER A 146 -16.74 -10.71 5.94
C SER A 146 -15.45 -10.19 6.58
N PRO A 147 -14.44 -9.91 5.74
CA PRO A 147 -13.13 -9.48 6.24
C PRO A 147 -13.18 -8.01 6.69
N HIS A 148 -12.67 -7.74 7.92
CA HIS A 148 -12.60 -6.40 8.49
C HIS A 148 -11.14 -5.98 8.62
N ALA A 149 -10.85 -4.75 8.19
CA ALA A 149 -9.53 -4.14 8.24
C ALA A 149 -9.53 -2.83 9.02
N TYR A 150 -8.37 -2.39 9.48
CA TYR A 150 -8.20 -1.14 10.22
C TYR A 150 -7.79 0.00 9.29
N PHE A 151 -8.60 1.05 9.25
CA PHE A 151 -8.43 2.25 8.46
C PHE A 151 -8.04 3.46 9.32
N THR A 152 -7.30 4.39 8.73
CA THR A 152 -7.07 5.73 9.27
C THR A 152 -6.64 6.64 8.11
N HIS A 153 -7.59 7.32 7.45
CA HIS A 153 -7.32 8.17 6.29
C HIS A 153 -8.41 9.24 6.11
N SER A 154 -8.03 10.36 5.49
CA SER A 154 -8.93 11.44 5.05
C SER A 154 -8.99 11.55 3.53
N TYR A 155 -8.06 10.92 2.84
CA TYR A 155 -7.96 10.90 1.37
C TYR A 155 -8.00 9.47 0.89
N ALA A 156 -8.51 9.25 -0.31
CA ALA A 156 -8.60 7.93 -0.93
C ALA A 156 -8.16 7.98 -2.39
N PHE A 157 -7.59 6.89 -2.86
CA PHE A 157 -7.23 6.72 -4.26
C PHE A 157 -8.47 6.40 -5.09
N ARG A 158 -8.74 7.22 -6.10
CA ARG A 158 -9.75 7.01 -7.12
C ARG A 158 -9.07 6.62 -8.42
N PRO A 159 -9.02 5.33 -8.77
CA PRO A 159 -8.44 4.88 -10.03
C PRO A 159 -9.34 5.26 -11.21
N GLU A 160 -8.73 5.55 -12.37
CA GLU A 160 -9.46 5.76 -13.62
C GLU A 160 -10.10 4.46 -14.13
N ASP A 161 -9.42 3.32 -13.91
CA ASP A 161 -9.90 1.99 -14.28
C ASP A 161 -10.24 1.19 -13.02
N GLU A 162 -11.54 1.05 -12.75
CA GLU A 162 -12.06 0.31 -11.59
C GLU A 162 -11.75 -1.20 -11.64
N THR A 163 -11.33 -1.74 -12.78
CA THR A 163 -10.89 -3.15 -12.86
C THR A 163 -9.64 -3.42 -12.03
N HIS A 164 -8.87 -2.38 -11.69
CA HIS A 164 -7.76 -2.47 -10.76
C HIS A 164 -8.17 -2.55 -9.29
N VAL A 165 -9.47 -2.31 -8.96
CA VAL A 165 -9.92 -2.39 -7.56
C VAL A 165 -10.09 -3.84 -7.14
N ALA A 166 -9.22 -4.28 -6.24
CA ALA A 166 -9.24 -5.62 -5.67
C ALA A 166 -10.19 -5.76 -4.47
N ALA A 167 -10.48 -4.65 -3.78
CA ALA A 167 -11.49 -4.59 -2.73
C ALA A 167 -12.04 -3.17 -2.57
N TRP A 168 -13.33 -3.07 -2.31
CA TRP A 168 -14.02 -1.85 -1.92
C TRP A 168 -14.25 -1.79 -0.41
N CYS A 169 -14.46 -0.59 0.11
CA CYS A 169 -15.00 -0.37 1.44
C CYS A 169 -16.10 0.68 1.35
N ASP A 170 -17.18 0.51 2.12
CA ASP A 170 -18.26 1.50 2.23
C ASP A 170 -18.14 2.23 3.58
N TYR A 171 -18.01 3.53 3.52
CA TYR A 171 -18.07 4.42 4.68
C TYR A 171 -19.05 5.57 4.38
N GLY A 172 -20.28 5.20 3.99
CA GLY A 172 -21.32 6.11 3.51
C GLY A 172 -21.11 6.60 2.08
N ALA A 173 -19.94 6.31 1.50
CA ALA A 173 -19.61 6.34 0.09
C ALA A 173 -18.57 5.23 -0.17
N PRO A 174 -18.60 4.53 -1.31
CA PRO A 174 -17.62 3.51 -1.62
C PRO A 174 -16.29 4.15 -1.98
N PHE A 175 -15.19 3.51 -1.53
CA PHE A 175 -13.83 3.86 -1.92
C PHE A 175 -12.98 2.60 -2.12
N ALA A 176 -11.92 2.71 -2.90
CA ALA A 176 -10.99 1.61 -3.15
C ALA A 176 -10.20 1.28 -1.87
N ALA A 177 -10.52 0.15 -1.25
CA ALA A 177 -9.82 -0.36 -0.06
C ALA A 177 -8.50 -1.06 -0.42
N ALA A 178 -8.44 -1.68 -1.60
CA ALA A 178 -7.22 -2.26 -2.16
C ALA A 178 -7.23 -2.18 -3.69
N LEU A 179 -6.05 -1.94 -4.25
CA LEU A 179 -5.80 -1.93 -5.69
C LEU A 179 -4.78 -3.01 -6.04
N GLY A 180 -4.95 -3.64 -7.20
CA GLY A 180 -4.00 -4.61 -7.74
C GLY A 180 -3.95 -4.56 -9.26
N ARG A 181 -2.73 -4.52 -9.82
CA ARG A 181 -2.46 -4.58 -11.25
C ARG A 181 -1.08 -5.18 -11.47
N ASP A 182 -0.98 -6.16 -12.35
CA ASP A 182 0.29 -6.81 -12.68
C ASP A 182 1.05 -7.25 -11.40
N ASN A 183 2.22 -6.66 -11.14
CA ASN A 183 3.04 -6.88 -9.94
C ASN A 183 2.83 -5.83 -8.83
N PHE A 184 1.88 -4.92 -8.99
CA PHE A 184 1.52 -3.92 -7.99
C PHE A 184 0.34 -4.40 -7.15
N PHE A 185 0.46 -4.23 -5.85
CA PHE A 185 -0.66 -4.35 -4.92
C PHE A 185 -0.57 -3.24 -3.88
N GLY A 186 -1.70 -2.75 -3.42
CA GLY A 186 -1.73 -1.76 -2.38
C GLY A 186 -3.00 -1.82 -1.56
N THR A 187 -2.92 -1.38 -0.30
CA THR A 187 -4.04 -1.31 0.63
C THR A 187 -4.19 0.09 1.21
N GLN A 188 -5.42 0.63 1.23
CA GLN A 188 -5.71 1.87 1.94
C GLN A 188 -5.71 1.66 3.46
N PHE A 189 -6.09 0.48 3.90
CA PHE A 189 -5.99 0.07 5.30
C PHE A 189 -4.57 -0.35 5.68
N HIS A 190 -4.36 -0.51 6.98
CA HIS A 190 -3.09 -0.92 7.56
C HIS A 190 -3.06 -2.42 7.88
N PRO A 191 -2.45 -3.28 7.04
CA PRO A 191 -2.33 -4.71 7.35
C PRO A 191 -1.64 -4.96 8.68
N GLU A 192 -0.60 -4.17 9.01
CA GLU A 192 0.17 -4.29 10.25
C GLU A 192 -0.65 -3.96 11.52
N LYS A 193 -1.85 -3.35 11.35
CA LYS A 193 -2.81 -3.07 12.42
C LYS A 193 -4.07 -3.95 12.33
N SER A 194 -4.20 -4.77 11.30
CA SER A 194 -5.41 -5.53 10.98
C SER A 194 -5.38 -6.98 11.48
N GLN A 195 -4.63 -7.25 12.56
CA GLN A 195 -4.59 -8.54 13.25
C GLN A 195 -4.39 -9.74 12.30
N LYS A 196 -5.21 -10.80 12.45
CA LYS A 196 -5.11 -12.02 11.64
C LYS A 196 -5.31 -11.78 10.14
N LEU A 197 -6.25 -10.90 9.78
CA LEU A 197 -6.49 -10.52 8.39
C LEU A 197 -5.21 -9.92 7.77
N GLY A 198 -4.62 -8.96 8.45
CA GLY A 198 -3.40 -8.31 7.98
C GLY A 198 -2.23 -9.30 7.83
N LEU A 199 -2.03 -10.20 8.80
CA LEU A 199 -1.00 -11.23 8.70
C LEU A 199 -1.24 -12.19 7.52
N THR A 200 -2.50 -12.51 7.21
CA THR A 200 -2.85 -13.33 6.03
C THR A 200 -2.48 -12.61 4.75
N ILE A 201 -2.84 -11.32 4.61
CA ILE A 201 -2.50 -10.49 3.45
C ILE A 201 -0.98 -10.41 3.26
N LEU A 202 -0.23 -10.10 4.33
CA LEU A 202 1.22 -10.01 4.27
C LEU A 202 1.86 -11.36 3.92
N SER A 203 1.35 -12.48 4.48
CA SER A 203 1.83 -13.82 4.13
C SER A 203 1.54 -14.17 2.66
N ASN A 204 0.37 -13.79 2.14
CA ASN A 204 0.02 -13.99 0.75
C ASN A 204 0.92 -13.15 -0.17
N PHE A 205 1.15 -11.87 0.16
CA PHE A 205 2.08 -11.01 -0.58
C PHE A 205 3.49 -11.59 -0.64
N LEU A 206 3.99 -12.11 0.48
CA LEU A 206 5.31 -12.72 0.54
C LEU A 206 5.46 -13.98 -0.33
N LYS A 207 4.36 -14.66 -0.64
CA LYS A 207 4.31 -15.85 -1.51
C LYS A 207 3.88 -15.53 -2.93
N TRP A 208 3.33 -14.34 -3.15
CA TRP A 208 2.79 -13.95 -4.45
C TRP A 208 3.89 -13.86 -5.50
N SER A 209 3.62 -14.47 -6.66
CA SER A 209 4.44 -14.42 -7.86
C SER A 209 3.53 -13.98 -9.00
N PRO A 210 3.54 -12.68 -9.35
CA PRO A 210 2.73 -12.12 -10.43
C PRO A 210 3.18 -12.59 -11.80
#